data_a7a104e05f6b0c2e07184eed25dd47bf
#
_entry.id   a7a104e05f6b0c2e07184eed25dd47bf
#
_cell.length_a   1.000
_cell.length_b   1.000
_cell.length_c   1.000
_cell.angle_alpha   90.00
_cell.angle_beta   90.00
_cell.angle_gamma   90.00
#
_symmetry.space_group_name_H-M   'P 1'
#
loop_
_entity.id
_entity.type
_entity.pdbx_description
1 polymer ?
#
loop_
_entity_poly.entity_id
_entity_poly.type
_entity_poly.pdbx_seq_one_letter_code
_entity_poly.pdbx_strand_id
1 'polypeptide(L)'
;MKKIVGIEIAEDSVRLVCFAGRELKKAVTVETPEGLVSGGRILSMDAMADFLRDSAKANGIPLTACALLLPSSEVFTRAVTVPAMTEQQLAYNLPYEFHDFLTEEKSKYFFDYSVRRVLKDEEGYPKEMELLACAILKSRVEEYRAMLHRAGFKLKVLTPAECAYAAVLAFAEERDDTLRESCIVALGHSSSHLYIYHGREFDSHREIDIGSAALDALIAEDQSVDIHVARGYRQKNYNGVLEADYARDIYARIAVEVVKAVNFYNYNNRDRELTDVYFCGGDNIGALVHAMEENTKLRVRPAAELLAQEMRPADEPWMYLGAIGAVGEGMRGEAK
;
A
#
# COMPACT_ATOMS: atom_id res chain seq x y z
N MET A 1 -18.27 -8.30 -18.95
CA MET A 1 -17.42 -8.58 -17.78
C MET A 1 -17.75 -7.58 -16.67
N LYS A 2 -17.78 -8.04 -15.44
CA LYS A 2 -18.09 -7.20 -14.26
C LYS A 2 -16.94 -6.22 -14.05
N LYS A 3 -17.25 -4.93 -13.89
CA LYS A 3 -16.23 -3.91 -13.62
C LYS A 3 -16.05 -3.74 -12.13
N ILE A 4 -14.81 -3.46 -11.70
CA ILE A 4 -14.45 -3.10 -10.34
C ILE A 4 -13.50 -1.92 -10.36
N VAL A 5 -13.63 -1.01 -9.40
CA VAL A 5 -12.79 0.18 -9.26
C VAL A 5 -11.93 0.05 -8.01
N GLY A 6 -10.61 0.10 -8.17
CA GLY A 6 -9.66 0.24 -7.05
C GLY A 6 -9.54 1.72 -6.68
N ILE A 7 -9.57 1.98 -5.39
CA ILE A 7 -9.50 3.33 -4.81
C ILE A 7 -8.38 3.36 -3.78
N GLU A 8 -7.48 4.31 -3.93
CA GLU A 8 -6.46 4.66 -2.95
C GLU A 8 -6.60 6.15 -2.63
N ILE A 9 -6.74 6.48 -1.36
CA ILE A 9 -6.92 7.84 -0.87
C ILE A 9 -5.67 8.21 -0.06
N ALA A 10 -4.89 9.16 -0.58
CA ALA A 10 -3.72 9.72 0.07
C ALA A 10 -3.93 11.21 0.39
N GLU A 11 -2.99 11.82 1.11
CA GLU A 11 -3.09 13.23 1.51
C GLU A 11 -2.98 14.17 0.31
N ASP A 12 -2.16 13.83 -0.64
CA ASP A 12 -1.87 14.65 -1.83
C ASP A 12 -2.69 14.24 -3.06
N SER A 13 -3.14 12.99 -3.13
CA SER A 13 -3.80 12.47 -4.32
C SER A 13 -4.77 11.32 -4.02
N VAL A 14 -5.82 11.22 -4.84
CA VAL A 14 -6.68 10.05 -4.94
C VAL A 14 -6.39 9.33 -6.25
N ARG A 15 -6.14 8.05 -6.17
CA ARG A 15 -5.86 7.19 -7.32
C ARG A 15 -7.02 6.25 -7.56
N LEU A 16 -7.52 6.24 -8.79
CA LEU A 16 -8.65 5.43 -9.22
C LEU A 16 -8.21 4.54 -10.38
N VAL A 17 -8.41 3.24 -10.25
CA VAL A 17 -8.17 2.27 -11.33
C VAL A 17 -9.44 1.49 -11.64
N CYS A 18 -9.79 1.32 -12.91
CA CYS A 18 -10.96 0.58 -13.33
C CYS A 18 -10.57 -0.68 -14.09
N PHE A 19 -10.97 -1.82 -13.58
CA PHE A 19 -10.74 -3.13 -14.19
C PHE A 19 -12.02 -3.73 -14.79
N ALA A 20 -11.84 -4.50 -15.85
CA ALA A 20 -12.85 -5.40 -16.41
C ALA A 20 -12.25 -6.82 -16.49
N GLY A 21 -12.58 -7.69 -15.52
CA GLY A 21 -11.82 -8.91 -15.27
C GLY A 21 -10.39 -8.55 -14.82
N ARG A 22 -9.36 -9.17 -15.41
CA ARG A 22 -7.95 -8.89 -15.10
C ARG A 22 -7.37 -7.71 -15.91
N GLU A 23 -8.12 -7.13 -16.84
CA GLU A 23 -7.62 -6.08 -17.72
C GLU A 23 -7.92 -4.69 -17.16
N LEU A 24 -6.87 -3.88 -16.99
CA LEU A 24 -6.99 -2.47 -16.63
C LEU A 24 -7.58 -1.69 -17.81
N LYS A 25 -8.65 -0.96 -17.57
CA LYS A 25 -9.32 -0.14 -18.59
C LYS A 25 -9.02 1.33 -18.45
N LYS A 26 -8.75 1.77 -17.23
CA LYS A 26 -8.44 3.17 -16.92
C LYS A 26 -7.74 3.31 -15.58
N ALA A 27 -6.78 4.22 -15.52
CA ALA A 27 -6.14 4.69 -14.30
C ALA A 27 -6.15 6.21 -14.30
N VAL A 28 -6.38 6.82 -13.14
CA VAL A 28 -6.49 8.28 -12.97
C VAL A 28 -5.96 8.66 -11.60
N THR A 29 -5.14 9.68 -11.55
CA THR A 29 -4.75 10.40 -10.33
C THR A 29 -5.43 11.75 -10.31
N VAL A 30 -6.02 12.10 -9.18
CA VAL A 30 -6.66 13.40 -8.94
C VAL A 30 -6.10 13.99 -7.67
N GLU A 31 -5.72 15.25 -7.68
CA GLU A 31 -5.20 15.93 -6.50
C GLU A 31 -6.27 15.98 -5.39
N THR A 32 -5.89 15.59 -4.17
CA THR A 32 -6.77 15.66 -3.01
C THR A 32 -6.93 17.12 -2.58
N PRO A 33 -8.17 17.62 -2.39
CA PRO A 33 -8.37 18.96 -1.87
C PRO A 33 -7.69 19.16 -0.51
N GLU A 34 -7.08 20.31 -0.33
CA GLU A 34 -6.39 20.66 0.91
C GLU A 34 -7.32 20.53 2.13
N GLY A 35 -6.80 19.99 3.22
CA GLY A 35 -7.56 19.80 4.45
C GLY A 35 -8.63 18.71 4.38
N LEU A 36 -8.68 17.90 3.33
CA LEU A 36 -9.61 16.78 3.24
C LEU A 36 -9.06 15.49 3.84
N VAL A 37 -7.74 15.30 3.77
CA VAL A 37 -7.01 14.18 4.38
C VAL A 37 -5.82 14.71 5.18
N SER A 38 -5.57 14.18 6.37
CA SER A 38 -4.40 14.51 7.19
C SER A 38 -3.98 13.32 8.05
N GLY A 39 -2.69 13.00 8.10
CA GLY A 39 -2.14 11.85 8.82
C GLY A 39 -2.78 10.53 8.37
N GLY A 40 -3.07 10.38 7.08
CA GLY A 40 -3.75 9.23 6.51
C GLY A 40 -5.25 9.15 6.86
N ARG A 41 -5.83 10.14 7.54
CA ARG A 41 -7.25 10.16 7.95
C ARG A 41 -8.07 11.13 7.13
N ILE A 42 -9.23 10.69 6.69
CA ILE A 42 -10.24 11.54 6.04
C ILE A 42 -10.89 12.41 7.11
N LEU A 43 -10.79 13.74 6.96
CA LEU A 43 -11.33 14.70 7.93
C LEU A 43 -12.84 14.95 7.76
N SER A 44 -13.37 14.74 6.54
CA SER A 44 -14.81 14.83 6.25
C SER A 44 -15.23 13.76 5.26
N MET A 45 -15.94 12.74 5.75
CA MET A 45 -16.44 11.64 4.93
C MET A 45 -17.43 12.13 3.85
N ASP A 46 -18.26 13.13 4.19
CA ASP A 46 -19.23 13.70 3.25
C ASP A 46 -18.55 14.46 2.11
N ALA A 47 -17.57 15.31 2.42
CA ALA A 47 -16.81 16.04 1.41
C ALA A 47 -15.98 15.09 0.53
N MET A 48 -15.38 14.06 1.12
CA MET A 48 -14.67 13.02 0.38
C MET A 48 -15.59 12.25 -0.55
N ALA A 49 -16.82 11.92 -0.11
CA ALA A 49 -17.80 11.24 -0.96
C ALA A 49 -18.17 12.07 -2.20
N ASP A 50 -18.43 13.37 -2.00
CA ASP A 50 -18.76 14.30 -3.08
C ASP A 50 -17.57 14.44 -4.04
N PHE A 51 -16.35 14.63 -3.51
CA PHE A 51 -15.11 14.69 -4.28
C PHE A 51 -14.86 13.42 -5.12
N LEU A 52 -14.98 12.23 -4.52
CA LEU A 52 -14.82 10.95 -5.22
C LEU A 52 -15.83 10.80 -6.36
N ARG A 53 -17.10 11.14 -6.11
CA ARG A 53 -18.16 11.07 -7.12
C ARG A 53 -17.85 11.97 -8.30
N ASP A 54 -17.50 13.22 -8.03
CA ASP A 54 -17.29 14.22 -9.06
C ASP A 54 -16.00 13.94 -9.85
N SER A 55 -14.93 13.54 -9.16
CA SER A 55 -13.67 13.08 -9.77
C SER A 55 -13.88 11.86 -10.68
N ALA A 56 -14.64 10.86 -10.22
CA ALA A 56 -14.94 9.68 -11.01
C ALA A 56 -15.73 10.03 -12.27
N LYS A 57 -16.76 10.89 -12.16
CA LYS A 57 -17.56 11.35 -13.30
C LYS A 57 -16.73 12.15 -14.30
N ALA A 58 -15.96 13.13 -13.83
CA ALA A 58 -15.11 13.98 -14.66
C ALA A 58 -14.10 13.16 -15.47
N ASN A 59 -13.64 12.06 -14.90
CA ASN A 59 -12.65 11.18 -15.51
C ASN A 59 -13.26 9.94 -16.17
N GLY A 60 -14.58 9.80 -16.25
CA GLY A 60 -15.23 8.64 -16.89
C GLY A 60 -14.97 7.30 -16.20
N ILE A 61 -14.71 7.32 -14.89
CA ILE A 61 -14.63 6.13 -14.04
C ILE A 61 -16.07 5.70 -13.68
N PRO A 62 -16.46 4.44 -13.89
CA PRO A 62 -17.82 4.00 -13.61
C PRO A 62 -18.08 3.90 -12.09
N LEU A 63 -19.22 4.41 -11.64
CA LEU A 63 -19.68 4.25 -10.27
C LEU A 63 -20.28 2.85 -10.09
N THR A 64 -19.47 1.90 -9.65
CA THR A 64 -19.81 0.48 -9.56
C THR A 64 -19.21 -0.17 -8.31
N ALA A 65 -19.02 -1.49 -8.30
CA ALA A 65 -18.29 -2.18 -7.24
C ALA A 65 -16.88 -1.60 -7.09
N CYS A 66 -16.40 -1.45 -5.85
CA CYS A 66 -15.07 -0.94 -5.59
C CYS A 66 -14.33 -1.74 -4.52
N ALA A 67 -13.00 -1.66 -4.59
CA ALA A 67 -12.04 -2.07 -3.58
C ALA A 67 -11.34 -0.82 -3.06
N LEU A 68 -11.24 -0.64 -1.74
CA LEU A 68 -10.57 0.49 -1.10
C LEU A 68 -9.33 0.00 -0.37
N LEU A 69 -8.20 0.64 -0.64
CA LEU A 69 -6.99 0.49 0.15
C LEU A 69 -7.14 1.28 1.45
N LEU A 70 -6.94 0.59 2.57
CA LEU A 70 -6.96 1.20 3.90
C LEU A 70 -5.63 1.89 4.19
N PRO A 71 -5.64 3.09 4.79
CA PRO A 71 -4.45 3.67 5.40
C PRO A 71 -3.97 2.80 6.57
N SER A 72 -2.66 2.71 6.77
CA SER A 72 -2.05 1.96 7.89
C SER A 72 -2.49 2.46 9.27
N SER A 73 -2.86 3.74 9.38
CA SER A 73 -3.37 4.36 10.62
C SER A 73 -4.78 3.88 11.03
N GLU A 74 -5.52 3.19 10.17
CA GLU A 74 -6.91 2.79 10.39
C GLU A 74 -7.08 1.30 10.70
N VAL A 75 -6.03 0.50 10.54
CA VAL A 75 -6.08 -0.95 10.71
C VAL A 75 -4.87 -1.44 11.50
N PHE A 76 -5.10 -2.30 12.48
CA PHE A 76 -4.04 -3.01 13.17
C PHE A 76 -3.72 -4.28 12.40
N THR A 77 -2.50 -4.41 11.92
CA THR A 77 -2.03 -5.61 11.21
C THR A 77 -0.83 -6.20 11.95
N ARG A 78 -0.83 -7.51 12.17
CA ARG A 78 0.27 -8.21 12.82
C ARG A 78 0.42 -9.66 12.40
N ALA A 79 1.64 -10.15 12.40
CA ALA A 79 1.93 -11.56 12.32
C ALA A 79 1.75 -12.19 13.72
N VAL A 80 1.02 -13.30 13.78
CA VAL A 80 0.79 -14.06 15.01
C VAL A 80 1.01 -15.55 14.76
N THR A 81 1.56 -16.24 15.77
CA THR A 81 1.65 -17.70 15.78
C THR A 81 0.71 -18.24 16.84
N VAL A 82 -0.23 -19.07 16.43
CA VAL A 82 -1.24 -19.68 17.31
C VAL A 82 -1.21 -21.20 17.17
N PRO A 83 -1.66 -21.96 18.17
CA PRO A 83 -1.86 -23.40 18.02
C PRO A 83 -2.76 -23.70 16.82
N ALA A 84 -2.54 -24.82 16.15
CA ALA A 84 -3.40 -25.24 15.05
C ALA A 84 -4.83 -25.47 15.54
N MET A 85 -5.80 -24.82 14.92
CA MET A 85 -7.20 -24.84 15.33
C MET A 85 -8.13 -24.68 14.12
N THR A 86 -9.40 -25.01 14.32
CA THR A 86 -10.45 -24.83 13.30
C THR A 86 -10.78 -23.34 13.11
N GLU A 87 -11.40 -22.99 11.98
CA GLU A 87 -11.86 -21.61 11.71
C GLU A 87 -12.77 -21.07 12.82
N GLN A 88 -13.66 -21.90 13.38
CA GLN A 88 -14.54 -21.50 14.48
C GLN A 88 -13.75 -21.17 15.76
N GLN A 89 -12.75 -22.00 16.09
CA GLN A 89 -11.86 -21.76 17.23
C GLN A 89 -11.03 -20.51 16.99
N LEU A 90 -10.52 -20.32 15.78
CA LEU A 90 -9.73 -19.15 15.41
C LEU A 90 -10.54 -17.86 15.50
N ALA A 91 -11.78 -17.84 14.98
CA ALA A 91 -12.68 -16.69 15.10
C ALA A 91 -12.94 -16.27 16.56
N TYR A 92 -12.96 -17.24 17.48
CA TYR A 92 -13.10 -16.96 18.91
C TYR A 92 -11.79 -16.49 19.56
N ASN A 93 -10.64 -17.07 19.18
CA ASN A 93 -9.35 -16.80 19.81
C ASN A 93 -8.62 -15.60 19.24
N LEU A 94 -8.75 -15.32 17.94
CA LEU A 94 -8.06 -14.24 17.26
C LEU A 94 -8.18 -12.85 17.93
N PRO A 95 -9.36 -12.45 18.47
CA PRO A 95 -9.47 -11.18 19.20
C PRO A 95 -8.56 -11.03 20.42
N TYR A 96 -8.08 -12.13 21.00
CA TYR A 96 -7.17 -12.08 22.16
C TYR A 96 -5.74 -11.76 21.76
N GLU A 97 -5.35 -12.09 20.52
CA GLU A 97 -4.03 -11.73 19.97
C GLU A 97 -3.85 -10.23 19.78
N PHE A 98 -4.94 -9.46 19.83
CA PHE A 98 -4.94 -8.00 19.70
C PHE A 98 -5.11 -7.27 21.05
N HIS A 99 -5.18 -7.97 22.18
CA HIS A 99 -5.51 -7.39 23.49
C HIS A 99 -4.70 -6.12 23.83
N ASP A 100 -3.40 -6.11 23.56
CA ASP A 100 -2.51 -4.99 23.90
C ASP A 100 -2.62 -3.81 22.92
N PHE A 101 -3.34 -3.97 21.81
CA PHE A 101 -3.45 -2.99 20.72
C PHE A 101 -4.83 -2.35 20.64
N LEU A 102 -5.85 -2.99 21.22
CA LEU A 102 -7.22 -2.47 21.14
C LEU A 102 -7.43 -1.37 22.17
N THR A 103 -7.96 -0.25 21.71
CA THR A 103 -8.36 0.88 22.57
C THR A 103 -9.79 0.79 23.06
N GLU A 104 -10.59 -0.09 22.44
CA GLU A 104 -12.01 -0.30 22.71
C GLU A 104 -12.29 -1.78 22.99
N GLU A 105 -13.52 -2.11 23.40
CA GLU A 105 -13.94 -3.50 23.59
C GLU A 105 -13.82 -4.32 22.29
N LYS A 106 -13.38 -5.58 22.40
CA LYS A 106 -13.23 -6.50 21.26
C LYS A 106 -14.48 -6.61 20.39
N SER A 107 -15.65 -6.53 20.99
CA SER A 107 -16.94 -6.58 20.28
C SER A 107 -17.14 -5.47 19.26
N LYS A 108 -16.39 -4.36 19.37
CA LYS A 108 -16.43 -3.22 18.47
C LYS A 108 -15.54 -3.36 17.24
N TYR A 109 -14.76 -4.44 17.14
CA TYR A 109 -13.85 -4.67 16.02
C TYR A 109 -14.35 -5.76 15.10
N PHE A 110 -14.02 -5.65 13.82
CA PHE A 110 -13.90 -6.77 12.90
C PHE A 110 -12.48 -7.31 12.97
N PHE A 111 -12.38 -8.64 12.91
CA PHE A 111 -11.10 -9.34 12.81
C PHE A 111 -11.12 -10.18 11.55
N ASP A 112 -9.99 -10.20 10.85
CA ASP A 112 -9.78 -11.03 9.68
C ASP A 112 -8.35 -11.57 9.68
N TYR A 113 -8.06 -12.60 8.91
CA TYR A 113 -6.76 -13.22 8.85
C TYR A 113 -6.49 -13.91 7.52
N SER A 114 -5.22 -14.06 7.22
CA SER A 114 -4.75 -14.99 6.20
C SER A 114 -3.75 -15.97 6.80
N VAL A 115 -3.86 -17.26 6.44
CA VAL A 115 -2.91 -18.28 6.88
C VAL A 115 -1.65 -18.15 6.02
N ARG A 116 -0.51 -17.85 6.66
CA ARG A 116 0.81 -17.81 6.03
C ARG A 116 1.39 -19.20 5.92
N ARG A 117 1.40 -19.93 7.04
CA ARG A 117 1.99 -21.27 7.13
C ARG A 117 1.29 -22.10 8.19
N VAL A 118 1.24 -23.43 7.97
CA VAL A 118 0.86 -24.41 8.97
C VAL A 118 2.10 -25.23 9.31
N LEU A 119 2.57 -25.09 10.54
CA LEU A 119 3.69 -25.85 11.07
C LEU A 119 3.16 -27.22 11.56
N LYS A 120 3.90 -28.27 11.22
CA LYS A 120 3.55 -29.65 11.58
C LYS A 120 4.51 -30.18 12.63
N ASP A 121 4.05 -31.13 13.45
CA ASP A 121 4.89 -31.90 14.35
C ASP A 121 5.70 -32.98 13.62
N GLU A 122 6.48 -33.76 14.36
CA GLU A 122 7.31 -34.87 13.82
C GLU A 122 6.48 -35.98 13.17
N GLU A 123 5.20 -36.10 13.54
CA GLU A 123 4.25 -37.09 13.01
C GLU A 123 3.48 -36.55 11.79
N GLY A 124 3.65 -35.25 11.44
CA GLY A 124 3.02 -34.60 10.30
C GLY A 124 1.67 -33.97 10.58
N TYR A 125 1.21 -33.94 11.84
CA TYR A 125 -0.04 -33.28 12.23
C TYR A 125 0.15 -31.77 12.41
N PRO A 126 -0.87 -30.94 12.06
CA PRO A 126 -0.83 -29.50 12.31
C PRO A 126 -0.64 -29.20 13.79
N LYS A 127 0.44 -28.48 14.14
CA LYS A 127 0.79 -28.10 15.51
C LYS A 127 0.53 -26.63 15.77
N GLU A 128 0.98 -25.78 14.86
CA GLU A 128 0.88 -24.32 14.95
C GLU A 128 0.50 -23.71 13.60
N MET A 129 -0.07 -22.52 13.63
CA MET A 129 -0.40 -21.73 12.44
C MET A 129 0.22 -20.34 12.56
N GLU A 130 0.94 -19.93 11.53
CA GLU A 130 1.39 -18.55 11.36
C GLU A 130 0.35 -17.81 10.54
N LEU A 131 -0.15 -16.71 11.08
CA LEU A 131 -1.19 -15.91 10.48
C LEU A 131 -0.71 -14.47 10.27
N LEU A 132 -1.16 -13.85 9.20
CA LEU A 132 -1.26 -12.40 9.13
C LEU A 132 -2.69 -12.05 9.54
N ALA A 133 -2.82 -11.36 10.66
CA ALA A 133 -4.10 -11.01 11.25
C ALA A 133 -4.31 -9.49 11.24
N CYS A 134 -5.54 -9.03 11.08
CA CYS A 134 -5.89 -7.62 11.14
C CYS A 134 -7.12 -7.39 12.01
N ALA A 135 -7.20 -6.16 12.56
CA ALA A 135 -8.34 -5.68 13.33
C ALA A 135 -8.67 -4.24 12.94
N ILE A 136 -9.94 -3.95 12.73
CA ILE A 136 -10.43 -2.61 12.39
C ILE A 136 -11.73 -2.33 13.16
N LEU A 137 -11.94 -1.09 13.62
CA LEU A 137 -13.21 -0.69 14.25
C LEU A 137 -14.39 -0.86 13.27
N LYS A 138 -15.47 -1.47 13.74
CA LYS A 138 -16.72 -1.62 12.98
C LYS A 138 -17.28 -0.28 12.53
N SER A 139 -17.22 0.74 13.39
CA SER A 139 -17.64 2.10 13.06
C SER A 139 -16.89 2.66 11.85
N ARG A 140 -15.56 2.43 11.77
CA ARG A 140 -14.75 2.90 10.64
C ARG A 140 -15.15 2.21 9.33
N VAL A 141 -15.40 0.90 9.38
CA VAL A 141 -15.88 0.15 8.20
C VAL A 141 -17.23 0.71 7.72
N GLU A 142 -18.15 1.00 8.65
CA GLU A 142 -19.45 1.58 8.30
C GLU A 142 -19.32 3.00 7.75
N GLU A 143 -18.42 3.83 8.29
CA GLU A 143 -18.12 5.17 7.77
C GLU A 143 -17.59 5.10 6.32
N TYR A 144 -16.62 4.23 6.03
CA TYR A 144 -16.12 4.01 4.67
C TYR A 144 -17.22 3.48 3.73
N ARG A 145 -18.04 2.55 4.22
CA ARG A 145 -19.17 2.02 3.44
C ARG A 145 -20.19 3.10 3.10
N ALA A 146 -20.57 3.94 4.06
CA ALA A 146 -21.50 5.03 3.88
C ALA A 146 -20.95 6.11 2.92
N MET A 147 -19.68 6.49 3.10
CA MET A 147 -18.97 7.43 2.23
C MET A 147 -18.97 6.95 0.77
N LEU A 148 -18.54 5.73 0.53
CA LEU A 148 -18.48 5.17 -0.82
C LEU A 148 -19.87 4.97 -1.45
N HIS A 149 -20.87 4.58 -0.64
CA HIS A 149 -22.24 4.49 -1.11
C HIS A 149 -22.79 5.86 -1.52
N ARG A 150 -22.54 6.93 -0.72
CA ARG A 150 -22.88 8.31 -1.07
C ARG A 150 -22.17 8.78 -2.35
N ALA A 151 -20.92 8.39 -2.55
CA ALA A 151 -20.18 8.64 -3.79
C ALA A 151 -20.74 7.88 -5.01
N GLY A 152 -21.60 6.87 -4.78
CA GLY A 152 -22.20 6.02 -5.82
C GLY A 152 -21.45 4.71 -6.07
N PHE A 153 -20.45 4.38 -5.25
CA PHE A 153 -19.72 3.11 -5.30
C PHE A 153 -20.34 2.07 -4.36
N LYS A 154 -20.14 0.80 -4.69
CA LYS A 154 -20.50 -0.33 -3.84
C LYS A 154 -19.25 -0.99 -3.29
N LEU A 155 -18.91 -0.73 -2.03
CA LEU A 155 -17.75 -1.34 -1.36
C LEU A 155 -17.87 -2.87 -1.37
N LYS A 156 -16.84 -3.55 -1.89
CA LYS A 156 -16.72 -5.00 -1.95
C LYS A 156 -15.50 -5.50 -1.18
N VAL A 157 -14.42 -4.76 -1.25
CA VAL A 157 -13.15 -5.09 -0.63
C VAL A 157 -12.65 -3.88 0.13
N LEU A 158 -12.22 -4.11 1.36
CA LEU A 158 -11.53 -3.16 2.20
C LEU A 158 -10.27 -3.86 2.69
N THR A 159 -9.10 -3.41 2.28
CA THR A 159 -7.86 -4.17 2.46
C THR A 159 -6.70 -3.29 2.91
N PRO A 160 -5.86 -3.73 3.85
CA PRO A 160 -4.63 -3.04 4.19
C PRO A 160 -3.56 -3.21 3.11
N ALA A 161 -2.54 -2.35 3.14
CA ALA A 161 -1.47 -2.32 2.15
C ALA A 161 -0.69 -3.65 2.09
N GLU A 162 -0.48 -4.30 3.23
CA GLU A 162 0.18 -5.60 3.36
C GLU A 162 -0.48 -6.68 2.49
N CYS A 163 -1.81 -6.72 2.51
CA CYS A 163 -2.58 -7.66 1.71
C CYS A 163 -2.66 -7.24 0.23
N ALA A 164 -2.81 -5.94 -0.03
CA ALA A 164 -2.87 -5.41 -1.38
C ALA A 164 -1.57 -5.69 -2.15
N TYR A 165 -0.42 -5.43 -1.54
CA TYR A 165 0.88 -5.73 -2.18
C TYR A 165 1.15 -7.23 -2.28
N ALA A 166 0.71 -8.04 -1.29
CA ALA A 166 0.75 -9.50 -1.40
C ALA A 166 -0.05 -10.02 -2.61
N ALA A 167 -1.18 -9.39 -2.94
CA ALA A 167 -1.95 -9.73 -4.14
C ALA A 167 -1.19 -9.38 -5.43
N VAL A 168 -0.47 -8.25 -5.49
CA VAL A 168 0.39 -7.89 -6.62
C VAL A 168 1.52 -8.90 -6.78
N LEU A 169 2.20 -9.25 -5.68
CA LEU A 169 3.28 -10.25 -5.69
C LEU A 169 2.78 -11.62 -6.13
N ALA A 170 1.57 -12.02 -5.74
CA ALA A 170 0.98 -13.28 -6.21
C ALA A 170 0.78 -13.32 -7.73
N PHE A 171 0.38 -12.19 -8.35
CA PHE A 171 0.34 -12.10 -9.82
C PHE A 171 1.72 -12.05 -10.46
N ALA A 172 2.72 -11.51 -9.78
CA ALA A 172 4.10 -11.54 -10.24
C ALA A 172 4.67 -12.97 -10.20
N GLU A 173 4.43 -13.73 -9.11
CA GLU A 173 4.82 -15.14 -8.97
C GLU A 173 4.20 -16.04 -10.05
N GLU A 174 2.96 -15.79 -10.48
CA GLU A 174 2.33 -16.53 -11.58
C GLU A 174 3.12 -16.42 -12.90
N ARG A 175 3.98 -15.39 -13.07
CA ARG A 175 4.78 -15.11 -14.26
C ARG A 175 6.26 -15.42 -14.10
N ASP A 176 6.76 -15.30 -12.89
CA ASP A 176 8.16 -15.50 -12.53
C ASP A 176 8.23 -16.26 -11.19
N ASP A 177 8.46 -17.56 -11.26
CA ASP A 177 8.57 -18.45 -10.11
C ASP A 177 9.90 -18.27 -9.36
N THR A 178 10.80 -17.42 -9.86
CA THR A 178 12.06 -17.08 -9.19
C THR A 178 11.93 -15.94 -8.19
N LEU A 179 10.79 -15.23 -8.17
CA LEU A 179 10.54 -14.19 -7.20
C LEU A 179 10.54 -14.77 -5.77
N ARG A 180 11.43 -14.27 -4.93
CA ARG A 180 11.60 -14.74 -3.55
C ARG A 180 11.44 -13.58 -2.58
N GLU A 181 12.55 -13.09 -2.03
CA GLU A 181 12.53 -11.94 -1.13
C GLU A 181 12.36 -10.65 -1.91
N SER A 182 11.45 -9.81 -1.46
CA SER A 182 11.23 -8.48 -2.04
C SER A 182 10.89 -7.45 -0.98
N CYS A 183 11.33 -6.22 -1.20
CA CYS A 183 10.94 -5.05 -0.42
C CYS A 183 10.16 -4.11 -1.33
N ILE A 184 8.93 -3.77 -0.94
CA ILE A 184 8.15 -2.72 -1.59
C ILE A 184 8.25 -1.47 -0.75
N VAL A 185 8.74 -0.38 -1.34
CA VAL A 185 8.84 0.94 -0.72
C VAL A 185 7.76 1.84 -1.34
N ALA A 186 6.74 2.12 -0.55
CA ALA A 186 5.66 3.02 -0.93
C ALA A 186 5.99 4.45 -0.47
N LEU A 187 6.26 5.33 -1.41
CA LEU A 187 6.55 6.74 -1.14
C LEU A 187 5.24 7.50 -0.99
N GLY A 188 4.99 8.00 0.22
CA GLY A 188 3.81 8.80 0.52
C GLY A 188 4.12 10.29 0.62
N HIS A 189 3.09 11.08 0.96
CA HIS A 189 3.23 12.52 1.14
C HIS A 189 3.94 12.88 2.45
N SER A 190 3.45 12.41 3.58
CA SER A 190 4.00 12.71 4.91
C SER A 190 5.07 11.71 5.35
N SER A 191 4.90 10.45 5.03
CA SER A 191 5.83 9.35 5.36
C SER A 191 5.96 8.37 4.22
N SER A 192 6.98 7.52 4.27
CA SER A 192 7.19 6.40 3.36
C SER A 192 7.12 5.09 4.13
N HIS A 193 6.66 4.02 3.48
CA HIS A 193 6.44 2.74 4.11
C HIS A 193 7.20 1.63 3.40
N LEU A 194 7.89 0.78 4.15
CA LEU A 194 8.56 -0.41 3.66
C LEU A 194 7.74 -1.64 4.03
N TYR A 195 7.55 -2.53 3.06
CA TYR A 195 6.89 -3.81 3.25
C TYR A 195 7.82 -4.91 2.73
N ILE A 196 8.22 -5.85 3.60
CA ILE A 196 9.10 -6.97 3.23
C ILE A 196 8.27 -8.23 3.08
N TYR A 197 8.57 -8.99 2.04
CA TYR A 197 7.88 -10.22 1.69
C TYR A 197 8.84 -11.35 1.37
N HIS A 198 8.41 -12.57 1.68
CA HIS A 198 8.95 -13.81 1.14
C HIS A 198 7.95 -14.38 0.12
N GLY A 199 8.27 -14.28 -1.18
CA GLY A 199 7.26 -14.45 -2.21
C GLY A 199 6.10 -13.47 -1.98
N ARG A 200 4.90 -14.01 -1.78
CA ARG A 200 3.70 -13.23 -1.43
C ARG A 200 3.38 -13.19 0.07
N GLU A 201 4.18 -13.85 0.91
CA GLU A 201 3.99 -13.88 2.36
C GLU A 201 4.58 -12.61 2.98
N PHE A 202 3.72 -11.78 3.56
CA PHE A 202 4.16 -10.59 4.28
C PHE A 202 5.01 -10.98 5.50
N ASP A 203 6.18 -10.34 5.64
CA ASP A 203 7.08 -10.53 6.78
C ASP A 203 6.99 -9.38 7.77
N SER A 204 7.32 -8.18 7.32
CA SER A 204 7.40 -7.02 8.20
C SER A 204 7.12 -5.70 7.48
N HIS A 205 6.75 -4.70 8.27
CA HIS A 205 6.49 -3.33 7.85
C HIS A 205 7.35 -2.36 8.67
N ARG A 206 7.82 -1.30 8.02
CA ARG A 206 8.52 -0.19 8.66
C ARG A 206 8.04 1.13 8.06
N GLU A 207 7.79 2.09 8.92
CA GLU A 207 7.53 3.47 8.52
C GLU A 207 8.83 4.30 8.58
N ILE A 208 8.97 5.19 7.60
CA ILE A 208 10.02 6.20 7.52
C ILE A 208 9.32 7.56 7.56
N ASP A 209 9.61 8.39 8.56
CA ASP A 209 9.02 9.71 8.75
C ASP A 209 9.57 10.74 7.73
N ILE A 210 9.64 10.35 6.46
CA ILE A 210 10.04 11.17 5.33
C ILE A 210 9.13 10.84 4.16
N GLY A 211 8.45 11.87 3.64
CA GLY A 211 7.62 11.81 2.43
C GLY A 211 7.91 12.97 1.50
N SER A 212 7.13 13.09 0.44
CA SER A 212 7.31 14.14 -0.58
C SER A 212 7.09 15.56 -0.04
N ALA A 213 6.33 15.71 1.05
CA ALA A 213 6.12 17.01 1.71
C ALA A 213 7.43 17.64 2.22
N ALA A 214 8.40 16.82 2.66
CA ALA A 214 9.70 17.32 3.09
C ALA A 214 10.45 17.98 1.91
N LEU A 215 10.33 17.41 0.73
CA LEU A 215 10.94 17.96 -0.49
C LEU A 215 10.19 19.21 -0.98
N ASP A 216 8.84 19.19 -0.93
CA ASP A 216 8.03 20.36 -1.27
C ASP A 216 8.42 21.58 -0.41
N ALA A 217 8.63 21.36 0.91
CA ALA A 217 9.05 22.44 1.81
C ALA A 217 10.42 23.02 1.46
N LEU A 218 11.40 22.16 1.13
CA LEU A 218 12.75 22.61 0.74
C LEU A 218 12.74 23.34 -0.61
N ILE A 219 11.95 22.89 -1.57
CA ILE A 219 11.75 23.58 -2.85
C ILE A 219 11.10 24.95 -2.63
N ALA A 220 10.08 25.02 -1.76
CA ALA A 220 9.40 26.28 -1.45
C ALA A 220 10.37 27.32 -0.85
N GLU A 221 11.23 26.88 0.07
CA GLU A 221 12.28 27.72 0.68
C GLU A 221 13.32 28.16 -0.34
N ASP A 222 13.92 27.24 -1.10
CA ASP A 222 14.98 27.50 -2.07
C ASP A 222 14.51 28.43 -3.21
N GLN A 223 13.33 28.16 -3.76
CA GLN A 223 12.78 28.91 -4.88
C GLN A 223 11.96 30.14 -4.45
N SER A 224 11.78 30.36 -3.12
CA SER A 224 10.95 31.45 -2.56
C SER A 224 9.52 31.47 -3.13
N VAL A 225 8.89 30.31 -3.23
CA VAL A 225 7.53 30.12 -3.76
C VAL A 225 6.59 29.52 -2.72
N ASP A 226 5.28 29.57 -2.97
CA ASP A 226 4.28 28.90 -2.18
C ASP A 226 4.42 27.37 -2.27
N ILE A 227 4.01 26.66 -1.21
CA ILE A 227 4.14 25.19 -1.10
C ILE A 227 3.41 24.44 -2.26
N HIS A 228 2.29 24.96 -2.74
CA HIS A 228 1.56 24.35 -3.85
C HIS A 228 2.29 24.53 -5.18
N VAL A 229 2.97 25.69 -5.36
CA VAL A 229 3.84 25.94 -6.52
C VAL A 229 5.05 25.03 -6.46
N ALA A 230 5.66 24.87 -5.27
CA ALA A 230 6.78 23.97 -5.02
C ALA A 230 6.44 22.52 -5.37
N ARG A 231 5.24 22.05 -4.96
CA ARG A 231 4.71 20.72 -5.35
C ARG A 231 4.66 20.58 -6.87
N GLY A 232 4.12 21.58 -7.58
CA GLY A 232 4.10 21.59 -9.05
C GLY A 232 5.49 21.56 -9.67
N TYR A 233 6.48 22.23 -9.04
CA TYR A 233 7.88 22.19 -9.47
C TYR A 233 8.48 20.80 -9.29
N ARG A 234 8.23 20.14 -8.14
CA ARG A 234 8.66 18.76 -7.90
C ARG A 234 8.08 17.80 -8.93
N GLN A 235 6.76 17.84 -9.12
CA GLN A 235 6.07 16.93 -10.05
C GLN A 235 6.61 17.01 -11.49
N LYS A 236 6.99 18.20 -11.93
CA LYS A 236 7.50 18.46 -13.30
C LYS A 236 9.02 18.52 -13.36
N ASN A 237 9.70 18.33 -12.25
CA ASN A 237 11.13 18.58 -12.10
C ASN A 237 11.55 19.95 -12.71
N TYR A 238 10.74 20.98 -12.42
CA TYR A 238 10.96 22.31 -12.97
C TYR A 238 12.31 22.88 -12.49
N ASN A 239 13.13 23.40 -13.40
CA ASN A 239 14.49 23.90 -13.14
C ASN A 239 15.42 22.88 -12.47
N GLY A 240 15.17 21.59 -12.58
CA GLY A 240 16.02 20.55 -12.00
C GLY A 240 16.00 20.50 -10.47
N VAL A 241 14.86 20.82 -9.84
CA VAL A 241 14.72 20.84 -8.38
C VAL A 241 14.98 19.46 -7.75
N LEU A 242 14.84 18.37 -8.51
CA LEU A 242 15.10 17.01 -8.03
C LEU A 242 16.59 16.61 -8.08
N GLU A 243 17.41 17.36 -8.80
CA GLU A 243 18.87 17.22 -8.85
C GLU A 243 19.60 18.14 -7.87
N ALA A 244 18.88 19.01 -7.15
CA ALA A 244 19.45 19.89 -6.13
C ALA A 244 20.02 19.11 -4.94
N ASP A 245 20.99 19.67 -4.22
CA ASP A 245 21.65 19.01 -3.09
C ASP A 245 20.67 18.63 -1.99
N TYR A 246 19.69 19.47 -1.69
CA TYR A 246 18.65 19.16 -0.70
C TYR A 246 17.78 17.95 -1.09
N ALA A 247 17.53 17.77 -2.39
CA ALA A 247 16.79 16.60 -2.88
C ALA A 247 17.64 15.34 -2.74
N ARG A 248 18.93 15.39 -3.10
CA ARG A 248 19.87 14.27 -2.89
C ARG A 248 19.97 13.88 -1.42
N ASP A 249 20.00 14.85 -0.50
CA ASP A 249 20.04 14.58 0.95
C ASP A 249 18.77 13.87 1.42
N ILE A 250 17.59 14.26 0.97
CA ILE A 250 16.32 13.57 1.28
C ILE A 250 16.35 12.13 0.76
N TYR A 251 16.76 11.92 -0.49
CA TYR A 251 16.84 10.59 -1.08
C TYR A 251 17.88 9.72 -0.39
N ALA A 252 19.02 10.27 -0.01
CA ALA A 252 20.05 9.55 0.74
C ALA A 252 19.54 9.12 2.11
N ARG A 253 18.75 9.94 2.81
CA ARG A 253 18.14 9.59 4.09
C ARG A 253 17.13 8.44 3.94
N ILE A 254 16.27 8.46 2.93
CA ILE A 254 15.36 7.34 2.63
C ILE A 254 16.17 6.08 2.31
N ALA A 255 17.21 6.19 1.47
CA ALA A 255 18.08 5.08 1.10
C ALA A 255 18.73 4.41 2.33
N VAL A 256 19.21 5.20 3.28
CA VAL A 256 19.81 4.69 4.53
C VAL A 256 18.79 3.88 5.33
N GLU A 257 17.55 4.34 5.45
CA GLU A 257 16.51 3.59 6.20
C GLU A 257 16.11 2.30 5.46
N VAL A 258 16.03 2.30 4.14
CA VAL A 258 15.80 1.10 3.34
C VAL A 258 16.93 0.09 3.56
N VAL A 259 18.19 0.51 3.45
CA VAL A 259 19.36 -0.36 3.65
C VAL A 259 19.40 -0.93 5.07
N LYS A 260 19.08 -0.12 6.09
CA LYS A 260 18.98 -0.63 7.48
C LYS A 260 17.93 -1.73 7.61
N ALA A 261 16.76 -1.53 7.01
CA ALA A 261 15.68 -2.52 7.06
C ALA A 261 16.07 -3.82 6.35
N VAL A 262 16.64 -3.72 5.15
CA VAL A 262 17.11 -4.87 4.37
C VAL A 262 18.22 -5.62 5.09
N ASN A 263 19.22 -4.92 5.64
CA ASN A 263 20.31 -5.54 6.40
C ASN A 263 19.81 -6.24 7.66
N PHE A 264 18.84 -5.65 8.36
CA PHE A 264 18.22 -6.27 9.53
C PHE A 264 17.46 -7.55 9.15
N TYR A 265 16.71 -7.53 8.03
CA TYR A 265 16.05 -8.71 7.50
C TYR A 265 17.06 -9.82 7.15
N ASN A 266 18.09 -9.50 6.36
CA ASN A 266 19.11 -10.45 5.94
C ASN A 266 19.91 -11.03 7.12
N TYR A 267 20.15 -10.23 8.17
CA TYR A 267 20.82 -10.72 9.37
C TYR A 267 20.01 -11.79 10.11
N ASN A 268 18.68 -11.60 10.15
CA ASN A 268 17.77 -12.52 10.84
C ASN A 268 17.36 -13.74 9.96
N ASN A 269 17.55 -13.67 8.64
CA ASN A 269 17.16 -14.70 7.68
C ASN A 269 18.37 -15.14 6.84
N ARG A 270 19.35 -15.80 7.48
CA ARG A 270 20.65 -16.13 6.87
C ARG A 270 20.59 -17.10 5.68
N ASP A 271 19.51 -17.86 5.54
CA ASP A 271 19.21 -18.78 4.45
C ASP A 271 18.53 -18.08 3.26
N ARG A 272 18.26 -16.79 3.38
CA ARG A 272 17.52 -15.96 2.42
C ARG A 272 18.24 -14.62 2.26
N GLU A 273 18.27 -14.10 1.05
CA GLU A 273 18.91 -12.83 0.75
C GLU A 273 17.92 -11.90 0.04
N LEU A 274 17.50 -10.85 0.71
CA LEU A 274 16.72 -9.77 0.14
C LEU A 274 17.65 -8.82 -0.62
N THR A 275 17.48 -8.74 -1.93
CA THR A 275 18.26 -7.86 -2.83
C THR A 275 17.38 -6.97 -3.68
N ASP A 276 16.14 -7.35 -3.91
CA ASP A 276 15.21 -6.62 -4.79
C ASP A 276 14.34 -5.64 -4.00
N VAL A 277 14.43 -4.37 -4.40
CA VAL A 277 13.65 -3.27 -3.81
C VAL A 277 12.82 -2.62 -4.91
N TYR A 278 11.51 -2.61 -4.72
CA TYR A 278 10.52 -2.07 -5.66
C TYR A 278 9.92 -0.78 -5.11
N PHE A 279 10.05 0.31 -5.85
CA PHE A 279 9.47 1.60 -5.47
C PHE A 279 8.11 1.83 -6.12
N CYS A 280 7.14 2.29 -5.31
CA CYS A 280 5.81 2.70 -5.75
C CYS A 280 5.38 4.00 -5.03
N GLY A 281 4.30 4.60 -5.48
CA GLY A 281 3.88 5.92 -5.00
C GLY A 281 4.85 7.02 -5.44
N GLY A 282 4.66 8.23 -4.91
CA GLY A 282 5.46 9.40 -5.30
C GLY A 282 5.30 9.77 -6.79
N ASP A 283 5.62 11.01 -7.14
CA ASP A 283 5.44 11.49 -8.51
C ASP A 283 6.68 11.21 -9.38
N ASN A 284 7.87 11.27 -8.80
CA ASN A 284 9.12 11.08 -9.54
C ASN A 284 10.10 10.20 -8.74
N ILE A 285 9.97 8.91 -8.94
CA ILE A 285 10.83 7.92 -8.28
C ILE A 285 12.20 7.76 -8.96
N GLY A 286 12.36 8.30 -10.17
CA GLY A 286 13.61 8.11 -10.95
C GLY A 286 14.83 8.64 -10.23
N ALA A 287 14.75 9.84 -9.63
CA ALA A 287 15.85 10.43 -8.87
C ALA A 287 16.19 9.61 -7.61
N LEU A 288 15.19 9.06 -6.91
CA LEU A 288 15.42 8.17 -5.76
C LEU A 288 16.04 6.85 -6.19
N VAL A 289 15.54 6.24 -7.27
CA VAL A 289 16.12 4.99 -7.83
C VAL A 289 17.60 5.21 -8.14
N HIS A 290 17.94 6.30 -8.81
CA HIS A 290 19.33 6.64 -9.14
C HIS A 290 20.20 6.82 -7.87
N ALA A 291 19.71 7.56 -6.87
CA ALA A 291 20.41 7.74 -5.60
C ALA A 291 20.64 6.43 -4.84
N MET A 292 19.70 5.50 -4.94
CA MET A 292 19.82 4.16 -4.33
C MET A 292 20.85 3.28 -5.06
N GLU A 293 20.83 3.26 -6.40
CA GLU A 293 21.75 2.47 -7.21
C GLU A 293 23.21 2.89 -7.01
N GLU A 294 23.47 4.19 -6.86
CA GLU A 294 24.81 4.71 -6.61
C GLU A 294 25.39 4.29 -5.26
N ASN A 295 24.55 4.08 -4.25
CA ASN A 295 24.97 3.94 -2.85
C ASN A 295 24.75 2.55 -2.26
N THR A 296 24.15 1.61 -3.00
CA THR A 296 23.80 0.29 -2.46
C THR A 296 24.09 -0.83 -3.45
N LYS A 297 24.16 -2.08 -2.95
CA LYS A 297 24.20 -3.29 -3.79
C LYS A 297 22.82 -3.85 -4.09
N LEU A 298 21.75 -3.12 -3.72
CA LEU A 298 20.38 -3.55 -3.93
C LEU A 298 19.99 -3.36 -5.40
N ARG A 299 19.19 -4.26 -5.90
CA ARG A 299 18.55 -4.12 -7.22
C ARG A 299 17.29 -3.27 -7.05
N VAL A 300 17.39 -2.04 -7.43
CA VAL A 300 16.31 -1.06 -7.29
C VAL A 300 15.48 -1.01 -8.56
N ARG A 301 14.17 -1.17 -8.44
CA ARG A 301 13.27 -1.30 -9.58
C ARG A 301 11.97 -0.51 -9.38
N PRO A 302 11.35 0.01 -10.44
CA PRO A 302 9.99 0.49 -10.34
C PRO A 302 9.03 -0.69 -10.09
N ALA A 303 8.11 -0.53 -9.14
CA ALA A 303 7.14 -1.59 -8.80
C ALA A 303 6.18 -1.94 -9.96
N ALA A 304 6.17 -1.13 -11.01
CA ALA A 304 5.50 -1.47 -12.27
C ALA A 304 5.98 -2.80 -12.88
N GLU A 305 7.20 -3.24 -12.61
CA GLU A 305 7.71 -4.52 -13.09
C GLU A 305 6.97 -5.72 -12.47
N LEU A 306 6.38 -5.55 -11.31
CA LEU A 306 5.53 -6.54 -10.65
C LEU A 306 4.17 -6.72 -11.34
N LEU A 307 3.74 -5.76 -12.18
CA LEU A 307 2.45 -5.79 -12.86
C LEU A 307 2.54 -6.52 -14.20
N ALA A 308 1.54 -7.35 -14.49
CA ALA A 308 1.33 -7.90 -15.83
C ALA A 308 0.99 -6.78 -16.82
N GLN A 309 1.27 -7.00 -18.12
CA GLN A 309 1.09 -5.98 -19.13
C GLN A 309 -0.36 -5.46 -19.21
N GLU A 310 -1.33 -6.35 -19.08
CA GLU A 310 -2.76 -6.02 -19.07
C GLU A 310 -3.25 -5.28 -17.83
N MET A 311 -2.44 -5.28 -16.76
CA MET A 311 -2.70 -4.58 -15.50
C MET A 311 -1.94 -3.25 -15.39
N ARG A 312 -1.06 -2.95 -16.34
CA ARG A 312 -0.14 -1.82 -16.28
C ARG A 312 -0.77 -0.56 -16.88
N PRO A 313 -0.89 0.54 -16.11
CA PRO A 313 -1.19 1.86 -16.66
C PRO A 313 -0.16 2.30 -17.69
N ALA A 314 -0.59 3.12 -18.67
CA ALA A 314 0.30 3.65 -19.71
C ALA A 314 1.31 4.63 -19.12
N ASP A 315 0.83 5.51 -18.22
CA ASP A 315 1.63 6.54 -17.59
C ASP A 315 1.84 6.22 -16.10
N GLU A 316 3.05 6.41 -15.61
CA GLU A 316 3.46 6.29 -14.21
C GLU A 316 2.86 5.07 -13.47
N PRO A 317 3.02 3.86 -14.01
CA PRO A 317 2.31 2.66 -13.51
C PRO A 317 2.64 2.31 -12.05
N TRP A 318 3.80 2.75 -11.53
CA TRP A 318 4.19 2.57 -10.13
C TRP A 318 3.30 3.35 -9.14
N MET A 319 2.64 4.42 -9.59
CA MET A 319 1.76 5.21 -8.72
C MET A 319 0.50 4.48 -8.28
N TYR A 320 0.06 3.49 -9.02
CA TYR A 320 -1.24 2.83 -8.84
C TYR A 320 -1.16 1.47 -8.15
N LEU A 321 0.02 1.07 -7.65
CA LEU A 321 0.25 -0.28 -7.14
C LEU A 321 -0.72 -0.65 -6.01
N GLY A 322 -0.97 0.26 -5.07
CA GLY A 322 -1.90 0.05 -3.96
C GLY A 322 -3.34 -0.15 -4.42
N ALA A 323 -3.84 0.73 -5.30
CA ALA A 323 -5.19 0.62 -5.86
C ALA A 323 -5.37 -0.65 -6.71
N ILE A 324 -4.34 -1.03 -7.50
CA ILE A 324 -4.34 -2.28 -8.29
C ILE A 324 -4.34 -3.48 -7.35
N GLY A 325 -3.51 -3.47 -6.31
CA GLY A 325 -3.43 -4.54 -5.31
C GLY A 325 -4.75 -4.74 -4.57
N ALA A 326 -5.46 -3.66 -4.22
CA ALA A 326 -6.78 -3.74 -3.59
C ALA A 326 -7.80 -4.45 -4.48
N VAL A 327 -7.79 -4.20 -5.80
CA VAL A 327 -8.62 -4.94 -6.77
C VAL A 327 -8.16 -6.40 -6.86
N GLY A 328 -6.85 -6.64 -6.88
CA GLY A 328 -6.26 -7.98 -6.94
C GLY A 328 -6.69 -8.87 -5.78
N GLU A 329 -6.76 -8.33 -4.55
CA GLU A 329 -7.24 -9.06 -3.38
C GLU A 329 -8.71 -9.51 -3.56
N GLY A 330 -9.56 -8.64 -4.11
CA GLY A 330 -10.94 -9.00 -4.44
C GLY A 330 -11.06 -10.09 -5.51
N MET A 331 -10.18 -10.10 -6.50
CA MET A 331 -10.17 -11.15 -7.53
C MET A 331 -9.78 -12.52 -6.96
N ARG A 332 -8.89 -12.55 -5.98
CA ARG A 332 -8.45 -13.80 -5.31
C ARG A 332 -9.52 -14.35 -4.36
N GLY A 333 -10.27 -13.47 -3.69
CA GLY A 333 -11.38 -13.86 -2.83
C GLY A 333 -12.58 -14.49 -3.55
N GLU A 334 -12.82 -14.12 -4.82
CA GLU A 334 -13.87 -14.73 -5.66
C GLU A 334 -13.45 -16.11 -6.22
N ALA A 335 -12.17 -16.48 -6.14
CA ALA A 335 -11.65 -17.76 -6.66
C ALA A 335 -11.60 -18.88 -5.62
N LYS A 336 -11.91 -18.59 -4.36
CA LYS A 336 -12.11 -19.55 -3.27
C LYS A 336 -13.59 -19.84 -3.09
#